data_b91bd9ea9cbbc81b7beb701bab5dddb4
#
_entry.id   b91bd9ea9cbbc81b7beb701bab5dddb4
#
_cell.length_a   1.000
_cell.length_b   1.000
_cell.length_c   1.000
_cell.angle_alpha   90.00
_cell.angle_beta   90.00
_cell.angle_gamma   90.00
#
_symmetry.space_group_name_H-M   'P 1'
#
loop_
_entity.id
_entity.type
_entity.pdbx_description
1 polymer ?
#
loop_
_entity_poly.entity_id
_entity_poly.type
_entity_poly.pdbx_seq_one_letter_code
_entity_poly.pdbx_strand_id
1 'polypeptide(L)'
;MKLFLKRFEKTYLFLIKALLLASLFVTFFGFYMQMLPQLEGLNRTSVVSFVTFLLSIILFIRIYGGFSIGERKSRPIVNTMFLATLMADFITFIITYIMGISTVHYHDYLTGQTALPGPPPVRFSDFIGFYFTERVLPGLGLLVIVLLVQVLLINAFTYFGNFVYFKVNDPRKALIIYHDENEIPNLLLKISKYRKQWVVNRLIQYDDPAVRKEIVANEAVFFADVPKNERSQLVEYCYKHNKDIFVCPDVSDIILNHADHLMLDDTTVFASTTRGMSFEQLVIKRLCDILFSIVFILITSPIMIAVSIAIKAYDHGPVLYKQKRLTKGGREFNVLKFRSMIVDAEKKTGAMLSTENDSRITPVGKWIRRFRVDELPQLFNILKGDMSVVGPRPERLEIAEEYEKDLPEFRYRLKVQAGLTGLAQIMSKYNTAPKDKLALDLVYIEQYSIWLDIKLMLQTLVVFVKSDSTEGVHEEEAVPDLPEKQNEE
;
A
#
# COMPACT_ATOMS: atom_id res chain seq x y z
N MET A 1 -8.67 -37.49 -1.77
CA MET A 1 -9.09 -36.17 -1.30
C MET A 1 -8.15 -35.04 -1.80
N LYS A 2 -6.81 -35.16 -1.62
CA LYS A 2 -5.83 -34.12 -2.06
C LYS A 2 -5.92 -33.83 -3.57
N LEU A 3 -5.94 -34.87 -4.44
CA LEU A 3 -6.09 -34.76 -5.89
C LEU A 3 -7.43 -34.12 -6.31
N PHE A 4 -8.52 -34.46 -5.63
CA PHE A 4 -9.83 -33.86 -5.88
C PHE A 4 -9.84 -32.36 -5.55
N LEU A 5 -9.34 -31.97 -4.38
CA LEU A 5 -9.25 -30.56 -3.99
C LEU A 5 -8.31 -29.76 -4.91
N LYS A 6 -7.21 -30.35 -5.37
CA LYS A 6 -6.31 -29.72 -6.35
C LYS A 6 -7.01 -29.44 -7.69
N ARG A 7 -7.87 -30.37 -8.16
CA ARG A 7 -8.67 -30.20 -9.38
C ARG A 7 -9.68 -29.05 -9.28
N PHE A 8 -10.23 -28.82 -8.08
CA PHE A 8 -11.24 -27.80 -7.80
C PHE A 8 -10.66 -26.59 -7.04
N GLU A 9 -9.36 -26.32 -7.17
CA GLU A 9 -8.67 -25.25 -6.46
C GLU A 9 -9.35 -23.90 -6.62
N LYS A 10 -9.58 -23.46 -7.84
CA LYS A 10 -10.23 -22.18 -8.13
C LYS A 10 -11.64 -22.09 -7.54
N THR A 11 -12.37 -23.19 -7.52
CA THR A 11 -13.75 -23.26 -7.02
C THR A 11 -13.81 -23.10 -5.51
N TYR A 12 -13.01 -23.86 -4.74
CA TYR A 12 -13.07 -23.72 -3.29
C TYR A 12 -12.48 -22.38 -2.81
N LEU A 13 -11.46 -21.85 -3.49
CA LEU A 13 -10.96 -20.51 -3.19
C LEU A 13 -12.01 -19.43 -3.45
N PHE A 14 -12.76 -19.55 -4.55
CA PHE A 14 -13.88 -18.66 -4.84
C PHE A 14 -14.97 -18.77 -3.76
N LEU A 15 -15.34 -19.99 -3.34
CA LEU A 15 -16.35 -20.21 -2.29
C LEU A 15 -15.91 -19.60 -0.95
N ILE A 16 -14.64 -19.75 -0.54
CA ILE A 16 -14.14 -19.14 0.70
C ILE A 16 -14.25 -17.61 0.61
N LYS A 17 -13.90 -17.01 -0.53
CA LYS A 17 -14.01 -15.56 -0.76
C LYS A 17 -15.47 -15.10 -0.71
N ALA A 18 -16.35 -15.80 -1.39
CA ALA A 18 -17.78 -15.48 -1.43
C ALA A 18 -18.43 -15.60 -0.04
N LEU A 19 -18.10 -16.65 0.70
CA LEU A 19 -18.61 -16.87 2.07
C LEU A 19 -18.09 -15.77 3.02
N LEU A 20 -16.82 -15.37 2.90
CA LEU A 20 -16.30 -14.25 3.69
C LEU A 20 -17.08 -12.97 3.39
N LEU A 21 -17.24 -12.60 2.11
CA LEU A 21 -17.97 -11.38 1.73
C LEU A 21 -19.43 -11.43 2.20
N ALA A 22 -20.09 -12.57 2.07
CA ALA A 22 -21.45 -12.77 2.59
C ALA A 22 -21.50 -12.61 4.11
N SER A 23 -20.54 -13.18 4.85
CA SER A 23 -20.49 -13.08 6.30
C SER A 23 -20.23 -11.64 6.78
N LEU A 24 -19.37 -10.87 6.09
CA LEU A 24 -19.14 -9.45 6.38
C LEU A 24 -20.42 -8.63 6.15
N PHE A 25 -21.11 -8.87 5.03
CA PHE A 25 -22.39 -8.24 4.72
C PHE A 25 -23.46 -8.54 5.79
N VAL A 26 -23.66 -9.82 6.09
CA VAL A 26 -24.64 -10.26 7.10
C VAL A 26 -24.31 -9.68 8.48
N THR A 27 -23.04 -9.60 8.85
CA THR A 27 -22.62 -9.00 10.11
C THR A 27 -22.99 -7.53 10.17
N PHE A 28 -22.63 -6.75 9.15
CA PHE A 28 -22.95 -5.32 9.12
C PHE A 28 -24.46 -5.09 9.23
N PHE A 29 -25.22 -5.64 8.31
CA PHE A 29 -26.68 -5.39 8.27
C PHE A 29 -27.44 -6.08 9.38
N GLY A 30 -27.02 -7.25 9.86
CA GLY A 30 -27.64 -7.94 10.98
C GLY A 30 -27.60 -7.15 12.29
N PHE A 31 -26.51 -6.42 12.55
CA PHE A 31 -26.42 -5.52 13.70
C PHE A 31 -27.18 -4.20 13.45
N TYR A 32 -27.03 -3.59 12.28
CA TYR A 32 -27.66 -2.29 12.00
C TYR A 32 -29.17 -2.37 11.82
N MET A 33 -29.74 -3.48 11.33
CA MET A 33 -31.20 -3.67 11.25
C MET A 33 -31.86 -3.63 12.63
N GLN A 34 -31.18 -4.09 13.68
CA GLN A 34 -31.71 -4.02 15.04
C GLN A 34 -31.83 -2.57 15.56
N MET A 35 -30.94 -1.69 15.08
CA MET A 35 -30.90 -0.28 15.52
C MET A 35 -31.67 0.66 14.57
N LEU A 36 -31.74 0.31 13.29
CA LEU A 36 -32.32 1.11 12.23
C LEU A 36 -33.45 0.33 11.52
N PRO A 37 -34.70 0.42 11.98
CA PRO A 37 -35.85 -0.28 11.38
C PRO A 37 -36.05 0.03 9.88
N GLN A 38 -35.56 1.17 9.44
CA GLN A 38 -35.57 1.57 8.02
C GLN A 38 -34.73 0.68 7.11
N LEU A 39 -33.87 -0.19 7.66
CA LEU A 39 -33.15 -1.21 6.90
C LEU A 39 -33.94 -2.53 6.79
N GLU A 40 -35.04 -2.68 7.52
CA GLU A 40 -35.90 -3.86 7.43
C GLU A 40 -36.70 -3.84 6.10
N GLY A 41 -36.68 -4.99 5.43
CA GLY A 41 -37.34 -5.16 4.14
C GLY A 41 -36.63 -4.52 2.95
N LEU A 42 -37.24 -4.64 1.77
CA LEU A 42 -36.71 -4.09 0.51
C LEU A 42 -37.33 -2.71 0.26
N ASN A 43 -36.81 -1.71 0.94
CA ASN A 43 -37.15 -0.30 0.73
C ASN A 43 -35.98 0.46 0.09
N ARG A 44 -36.21 1.73 -0.28
CA ARG A 44 -35.19 2.57 -0.94
C ARG A 44 -33.91 2.68 -0.11
N THR A 45 -34.00 2.85 1.19
CA THR A 45 -32.86 3.00 2.09
C THR A 45 -32.06 1.74 2.17
N SER A 46 -32.71 0.57 2.38
CA SER A 46 -32.03 -0.71 2.45
C SER A 46 -31.33 -1.08 1.15
N VAL A 47 -31.99 -0.89 0.00
CA VAL A 47 -31.41 -1.19 -1.31
C VAL A 47 -30.19 -0.33 -1.58
N VAL A 48 -30.27 1.00 -1.35
CA VAL A 48 -29.13 1.91 -1.53
C VAL A 48 -27.97 1.52 -0.62
N SER A 49 -28.23 1.24 0.66
CA SER A 49 -27.21 0.82 1.62
C SER A 49 -26.55 -0.50 1.24
N PHE A 50 -27.33 -1.50 0.79
CA PHE A 50 -26.81 -2.80 0.34
C PHE A 50 -25.93 -2.67 -0.89
N VAL A 51 -26.37 -1.92 -1.89
CA VAL A 51 -25.59 -1.65 -3.10
C VAL A 51 -24.31 -0.89 -2.77
N THR A 52 -24.40 0.12 -1.89
CA THR A 52 -23.23 0.89 -1.44
C THR A 52 -22.20 -0.01 -0.77
N PHE A 53 -22.62 -0.89 0.14
CA PHE A 53 -21.70 -1.83 0.78
C PHE A 53 -21.00 -2.72 -0.24
N LEU A 54 -21.76 -3.37 -1.14
CA LEU A 54 -21.20 -4.30 -2.13
C LEU A 54 -20.23 -3.60 -3.10
N LEU A 55 -20.59 -2.42 -3.60
CA LEU A 55 -19.72 -1.67 -4.48
C LEU A 55 -18.46 -1.19 -3.76
N SER A 56 -18.61 -0.67 -2.54
CA SER A 56 -17.49 -0.19 -1.73
C SER A 56 -16.52 -1.32 -1.38
N ILE A 57 -17.02 -2.45 -0.88
CA ILE A 57 -16.13 -3.56 -0.49
C ILE A 57 -15.36 -4.12 -1.68
N ILE A 58 -15.99 -4.27 -2.86
CA ILE A 58 -15.34 -4.73 -4.08
C ILE A 58 -14.26 -3.72 -4.52
N LEU A 59 -14.60 -2.42 -4.50
CA LEU A 59 -13.67 -1.35 -4.86
C LEU A 59 -12.44 -1.36 -3.95
N PHE A 60 -12.63 -1.39 -2.63
CA PHE A 60 -11.53 -1.34 -1.68
C PHE A 60 -10.70 -2.64 -1.65
N ILE A 61 -11.30 -3.80 -1.88
CA ILE A 61 -10.54 -5.04 -2.09
C ILE A 61 -9.60 -4.91 -3.29
N ARG A 62 -10.04 -4.28 -4.39
CA ARG A 62 -9.16 -4.02 -5.55
C ARG A 62 -8.05 -3.03 -5.23
N ILE A 63 -8.36 -1.97 -4.48
CA ILE A 63 -7.40 -0.93 -4.09
C ILE A 63 -6.30 -1.50 -3.19
N TYR A 64 -6.68 -2.23 -2.14
CA TYR A 64 -5.72 -2.74 -1.16
C TYR A 64 -5.00 -4.03 -1.57
N GLY A 65 -5.37 -4.66 -2.68
CA GLY A 65 -4.65 -5.82 -3.21
C GLY A 65 -5.29 -7.18 -2.93
N GLY A 66 -6.53 -7.18 -2.48
CA GLY A 66 -7.41 -8.34 -2.48
C GLY A 66 -7.15 -9.41 -1.43
N PHE A 67 -8.00 -10.42 -1.50
CA PHE A 67 -8.00 -11.61 -0.67
C PHE A 67 -7.22 -12.73 -1.39
N SER A 68 -5.87 -12.59 -1.42
CA SER A 68 -4.96 -13.47 -2.16
C SER A 68 -4.51 -14.67 -1.33
N ILE A 69 -5.44 -15.61 -1.07
CA ILE A 69 -5.12 -16.88 -0.39
C ILE A 69 -4.14 -17.68 -1.25
N GLY A 70 -3.10 -18.23 -0.62
CA GLY A 70 -2.07 -19.02 -1.29
C GLY A 70 -0.93 -18.20 -1.93
N GLU A 71 -1.18 -16.93 -2.25
CA GLU A 71 -0.18 -16.04 -2.86
C GLU A 71 0.57 -15.17 -1.84
N ARG A 72 -0.05 -14.89 -0.69
CA ARG A 72 0.48 -14.02 0.36
C ARG A 72 0.41 -14.68 1.73
N LYS A 73 1.26 -14.21 2.65
CA LYS A 73 1.18 -14.56 4.07
C LYS A 73 -0.17 -14.09 4.65
N SER A 74 -0.68 -14.79 5.68
CA SER A 74 -2.00 -14.47 6.27
C SER A 74 -2.09 -13.05 6.82
N ARG A 75 -1.07 -12.55 7.54
CA ARG A 75 -1.08 -11.21 8.15
C ARG A 75 -1.29 -10.06 7.14
N PRO A 76 -0.55 -9.98 6.01
CA PRO A 76 -0.82 -8.98 4.98
C PRO A 76 -2.25 -9.05 4.41
N ILE A 77 -2.81 -10.26 4.22
CA ILE A 77 -4.19 -10.43 3.74
C ILE A 77 -5.18 -9.86 4.77
N VAL A 78 -5.00 -10.22 6.06
CA VAL A 78 -5.86 -9.71 7.15
C VAL A 78 -5.84 -8.18 7.19
N ASN A 79 -4.65 -7.57 7.13
CA ASN A 79 -4.52 -6.11 7.18
C ASN A 79 -5.20 -5.42 5.98
N THR A 80 -5.03 -5.97 4.77
CA THR A 80 -5.66 -5.40 3.57
C THR A 80 -7.18 -5.57 3.59
N MET A 81 -7.67 -6.71 4.04
CA MET A 81 -9.11 -6.97 4.18
C MET A 81 -9.74 -6.13 5.29
N PHE A 82 -9.06 -5.97 6.43
CA PHE A 82 -9.51 -5.08 7.50
C PHE A 82 -9.73 -3.65 7.00
N LEU A 83 -8.75 -3.09 6.28
CA LEU A 83 -8.86 -1.74 5.76
C LEU A 83 -9.95 -1.61 4.68
N ALA A 84 -10.09 -2.61 3.82
CA ALA A 84 -11.16 -2.63 2.83
C ALA A 84 -12.53 -2.64 3.49
N THR A 85 -12.69 -3.47 4.54
CA THR A 85 -13.94 -3.58 5.30
C THR A 85 -14.21 -2.29 6.08
N LEU A 86 -13.22 -1.73 6.77
CA LEU A 86 -13.34 -0.48 7.52
C LEU A 86 -13.84 0.67 6.61
N MET A 87 -13.27 0.82 5.40
CA MET A 87 -13.67 1.86 4.46
C MET A 87 -15.07 1.61 3.90
N ALA A 88 -15.39 0.36 3.56
CA ALA A 88 -16.71 0.00 3.05
C ALA A 88 -17.81 0.23 4.11
N ASP A 89 -17.56 -0.20 5.33
CA ASP A 89 -18.47 -0.02 6.45
C ASP A 89 -18.68 1.47 6.76
N PHE A 90 -17.60 2.24 6.80
CA PHE A 90 -17.67 3.68 7.10
C PHE A 90 -18.48 4.45 6.04
N ILE A 91 -18.26 4.17 4.76
CA ILE A 91 -19.03 4.78 3.67
C ILE A 91 -20.50 4.35 3.74
N THR A 92 -20.74 3.05 3.95
CA THR A 92 -22.10 2.51 4.07
C THR A 92 -22.82 3.12 5.27
N PHE A 93 -22.12 3.24 6.40
CA PHE A 93 -22.63 3.91 7.59
C PHE A 93 -23.07 5.34 7.27
N ILE A 94 -22.20 6.17 6.69
CA ILE A 94 -22.53 7.56 6.34
C ILE A 94 -23.76 7.62 5.42
N ILE A 95 -23.79 6.83 4.36
CA ILE A 95 -24.91 6.81 3.39
C ILE A 95 -26.19 6.38 4.07
N THR A 96 -26.15 5.33 4.91
CA THR A 96 -27.33 4.83 5.63
C THR A 96 -27.92 5.90 6.56
N TYR A 97 -27.07 6.65 7.27
CA TYR A 97 -27.53 7.69 8.18
C TYR A 97 -28.02 8.94 7.44
N ILE A 98 -27.38 9.34 6.32
CA ILE A 98 -27.88 10.42 5.44
C ILE A 98 -29.25 10.05 4.87
N MET A 99 -29.43 8.82 4.41
CA MET A 99 -30.73 8.31 3.94
C MET A 99 -31.75 8.28 5.08
N GLY A 100 -31.31 7.98 6.30
CA GLY A 100 -32.15 8.02 7.51
C GLY A 100 -32.68 9.40 7.82
N ILE A 101 -31.84 10.44 7.72
CA ILE A 101 -32.28 11.84 7.88
C ILE A 101 -33.33 12.20 6.83
N SER A 102 -33.18 11.76 5.59
CA SER A 102 -34.11 12.05 4.50
C SER A 102 -35.48 11.35 4.64
N THR A 103 -35.55 10.26 5.42
CA THR A 103 -36.79 9.53 5.69
C THR A 103 -37.53 10.01 6.93
N VAL A 104 -36.85 10.75 7.80
CA VAL A 104 -37.46 11.38 8.98
C VAL A 104 -37.78 12.83 8.64
N HIS A 105 -39.04 13.10 8.29
CA HIS A 105 -39.47 14.45 7.98
C HIS A 105 -39.42 15.32 9.24
N TYR A 106 -38.74 16.46 9.17
CA TYR A 106 -38.67 17.42 10.25
C TYR A 106 -40.05 17.87 10.71
N HIS A 107 -40.98 18.03 9.76
CA HIS A 107 -42.35 18.37 10.02
C HIS A 107 -43.09 17.31 10.85
N ASP A 108 -42.92 16.02 10.49
CA ASP A 108 -43.55 14.89 11.19
C ASP A 108 -43.02 14.80 12.62
N TYR A 109 -41.75 15.10 12.81
CA TYR A 109 -41.12 15.17 14.13
C TYR A 109 -41.74 16.29 14.99
N LEU A 110 -41.95 17.49 14.43
CA LEU A 110 -42.58 18.60 15.16
C LEU A 110 -44.02 18.32 15.53
N THR A 111 -44.74 17.51 14.73
CA THR A 111 -46.15 17.13 14.97
C THR A 111 -46.29 15.91 15.88
N GLY A 112 -45.18 15.33 16.32
CA GLY A 112 -45.18 14.13 17.17
C GLY A 112 -45.55 12.83 16.44
N GLN A 113 -45.54 12.84 15.13
CA GLN A 113 -45.87 11.67 14.30
C GLN A 113 -44.66 10.73 14.09
N THR A 114 -43.47 11.14 14.51
CA THR A 114 -42.24 10.33 14.40
C THR A 114 -41.96 9.56 15.68
N ALA A 115 -41.38 8.38 15.54
CA ALA A 115 -40.98 7.51 16.66
C ALA A 115 -39.69 7.96 17.39
N LEU A 116 -39.27 9.21 17.24
CA LEU A 116 -38.07 9.73 17.92
C LEU A 116 -38.42 10.08 19.38
N PRO A 117 -37.66 9.61 20.37
CA PRO A 117 -37.88 9.96 21.77
C PRO A 117 -37.46 11.38 22.08
N GLY A 118 -38.23 12.08 22.92
CA GLY A 118 -37.90 13.41 23.43
C GLY A 118 -38.82 14.52 22.93
N PRO A 119 -38.75 15.74 23.50
CA PRO A 119 -39.53 16.87 23.07
C PRO A 119 -39.09 17.33 21.68
N PRO A 120 -40.02 17.78 20.83
CA PRO A 120 -39.70 18.22 19.45
C PRO A 120 -38.76 19.44 19.48
N PRO A 121 -37.67 19.43 18.68
CA PRO A 121 -36.79 20.59 18.57
C PRO A 121 -37.47 21.78 17.91
N VAL A 122 -37.18 22.98 18.41
CA VAL A 122 -37.78 24.24 17.96
C VAL A 122 -37.18 24.70 16.61
N ARG A 123 -35.93 24.27 16.31
CA ARG A 123 -35.19 24.66 15.10
C ARG A 123 -34.63 23.43 14.39
N PHE A 124 -34.40 23.55 13.10
CA PHE A 124 -33.76 22.49 12.29
C PHE A 124 -32.36 22.12 12.80
N SER A 125 -31.59 23.11 13.31
CA SER A 125 -30.29 22.86 13.93
C SER A 125 -30.38 21.93 15.14
N ASP A 126 -31.45 22.10 15.93
CA ASP A 126 -31.68 21.30 17.16
C ASP A 126 -32.09 19.87 16.79
N PHE A 127 -32.87 19.71 15.68
CA PHE A 127 -33.18 18.42 15.11
C PHE A 127 -31.92 17.68 14.65
N ILE A 128 -31.01 18.33 13.92
CA ILE A 128 -29.74 17.72 13.48
C ILE A 128 -28.88 17.33 14.69
N GLY A 129 -28.78 18.21 15.67
CA GLY A 129 -28.05 17.94 16.92
C GLY A 129 -28.61 16.73 17.66
N PHE A 130 -29.92 16.67 17.82
CA PHE A 130 -30.62 15.53 18.44
C PHE A 130 -30.41 14.24 17.65
N TYR A 131 -30.61 14.28 16.32
CA TYR A 131 -30.40 13.12 15.46
C TYR A 131 -28.95 12.59 15.55
N PHE A 132 -27.99 13.48 15.60
CA PHE A 132 -26.58 13.12 15.77
C PHE A 132 -26.35 12.43 17.10
N THR A 133 -26.84 12.97 18.19
CA THR A 133 -26.61 12.43 19.55
C THR A 133 -27.33 11.10 19.76
N GLU A 134 -28.60 10.97 19.34
CA GLU A 134 -29.45 9.82 19.64
C GLU A 134 -29.34 8.69 18.60
N ARG A 135 -28.82 8.96 17.42
CA ARG A 135 -28.74 7.97 16.33
C ARG A 135 -27.31 7.77 15.82
N VAL A 136 -26.64 8.86 15.42
CA VAL A 136 -25.33 8.74 14.78
C VAL A 136 -24.27 8.31 15.79
N LEU A 137 -24.23 8.92 16.96
CA LEU A 137 -23.21 8.61 17.98
C LEU A 137 -23.30 7.17 18.52
N PRO A 138 -24.49 6.64 18.90
CA PRO A 138 -24.62 5.23 19.25
C PRO A 138 -24.32 4.30 18.07
N GLY A 139 -24.66 4.69 16.83
CA GLY A 139 -24.32 3.96 15.62
C GLY A 139 -22.82 3.87 15.36
N LEU A 140 -22.04 4.91 15.69
CA LEU A 140 -20.57 4.84 15.67
C LEU A 140 -20.03 3.84 16.70
N GLY A 141 -20.64 3.77 17.88
CA GLY A 141 -20.31 2.75 18.88
C GLY A 141 -20.59 1.33 18.36
N LEU A 142 -21.73 1.14 17.70
CA LEU A 142 -22.08 -0.13 17.07
C LEU A 142 -21.11 -0.49 15.94
N LEU A 143 -20.65 0.49 15.15
CA LEU A 143 -19.66 0.28 14.08
C LEU A 143 -18.36 -0.36 14.63
N VAL A 144 -17.90 0.07 15.79
CA VAL A 144 -16.72 -0.54 16.43
C VAL A 144 -16.98 -2.02 16.76
N ILE A 145 -18.15 -2.35 17.28
CA ILE A 145 -18.51 -3.75 17.61
C ILE A 145 -18.58 -4.59 16.34
N VAL A 146 -19.23 -4.10 15.30
CA VAL A 146 -19.33 -4.74 13.99
C VAL A 146 -17.93 -5.00 13.42
N LEU A 147 -17.05 -4.00 13.42
CA LEU A 147 -15.67 -4.14 12.95
C LEU A 147 -14.89 -5.18 13.75
N LEU A 148 -15.04 -5.25 15.07
CA LEU A 148 -14.39 -6.28 15.88
C LEU A 148 -14.83 -7.70 15.47
N VAL A 149 -16.13 -7.93 15.27
CA VAL A 149 -16.66 -9.21 14.80
C VAL A 149 -16.14 -9.53 13.39
N GLN A 150 -16.15 -8.56 12.50
CA GLN A 150 -15.65 -8.73 11.12
C GLN A 150 -14.14 -9.02 11.07
N VAL A 151 -13.34 -8.41 11.95
CA VAL A 151 -11.91 -8.73 12.08
C VAL A 151 -11.71 -10.20 12.50
N LEU A 152 -12.51 -10.72 13.43
CA LEU A 152 -12.46 -12.13 13.81
C LEU A 152 -12.81 -13.04 12.62
N LEU A 153 -13.85 -12.70 11.85
CA LEU A 153 -14.23 -13.43 10.64
C LEU A 153 -13.12 -13.39 9.58
N ILE A 154 -12.56 -12.21 9.30
CA ILE A 154 -11.45 -12.06 8.35
C ILE A 154 -10.25 -12.93 8.75
N ASN A 155 -9.89 -12.92 10.03
CA ASN A 155 -8.83 -13.79 10.55
C ASN A 155 -9.19 -15.28 10.34
N ALA A 156 -10.35 -15.71 10.78
CA ALA A 156 -10.78 -17.10 10.67
C ALA A 156 -10.74 -17.60 9.22
N PHE A 157 -11.36 -16.88 8.29
CA PHE A 157 -11.40 -17.24 6.87
C PHE A 157 -10.01 -17.19 6.21
N THR A 158 -9.18 -16.22 6.57
CA THR A 158 -7.82 -16.09 6.00
C THR A 158 -6.91 -17.23 6.46
N TYR A 159 -6.88 -17.51 7.76
CA TYR A 159 -6.04 -18.58 8.29
C TYR A 159 -6.54 -19.95 7.84
N PHE A 160 -7.86 -20.17 7.86
CA PHE A 160 -8.47 -21.39 7.34
C PHE A 160 -8.19 -21.58 5.85
N GLY A 161 -8.41 -20.55 5.04
CA GLY A 161 -8.16 -20.59 3.60
C GLY A 161 -6.69 -20.92 3.27
N ASN A 162 -5.75 -20.23 3.91
CA ASN A 162 -4.32 -20.52 3.74
C ASN A 162 -3.95 -21.93 4.26
N PHE A 163 -4.52 -22.36 5.37
CA PHE A 163 -4.30 -23.72 5.88
C PHE A 163 -4.74 -24.78 4.87
N VAL A 164 -5.95 -24.65 4.32
CA VAL A 164 -6.48 -25.59 3.31
C VAL A 164 -5.61 -25.54 2.05
N TYR A 165 -5.28 -24.34 1.56
CA TYR A 165 -4.48 -24.17 0.36
C TYR A 165 -3.11 -24.87 0.47
N PHE A 166 -2.34 -24.58 1.52
CA PHE A 166 -1.00 -25.14 1.71
C PHE A 166 -0.99 -26.60 2.17
N LYS A 167 -2.13 -27.15 2.60
CA LYS A 167 -2.29 -28.59 2.83
C LYS A 167 -2.53 -29.36 1.53
N VAL A 168 -3.15 -28.71 0.56
CA VAL A 168 -3.48 -29.31 -0.76
C VAL A 168 -2.31 -29.13 -1.75
N ASN A 169 -1.69 -27.96 -1.75
CA ASN A 169 -0.64 -27.60 -2.69
C ASN A 169 0.73 -27.68 -1.99
N ASP A 170 1.59 -28.54 -2.51
CA ASP A 170 2.99 -28.59 -2.10
C ASP A 170 3.73 -27.37 -2.68
N PRO A 171 4.82 -26.90 -2.03
CA PRO A 171 5.64 -25.83 -2.57
C PRO A 171 6.20 -26.19 -3.95
N ARG A 172 6.16 -25.24 -4.88
CA ARG A 172 6.69 -25.46 -6.24
C ARG A 172 8.21 -25.48 -6.23
N LYS A 173 8.80 -26.41 -6.98
CA LYS A 173 10.25 -26.46 -7.17
C LYS A 173 10.68 -25.27 -8.02
N ALA A 174 11.61 -24.48 -7.49
CA ALA A 174 12.12 -23.28 -8.14
C ALA A 174 13.60 -23.46 -8.52
N LEU A 175 13.92 -23.03 -9.72
CA LEU A 175 15.29 -22.89 -10.24
C LEU A 175 15.65 -21.42 -10.21
N ILE A 176 16.87 -21.08 -9.77
CA ILE A 176 17.42 -19.72 -9.94
C ILE A 176 18.53 -19.80 -10.98
N ILE A 177 18.36 -19.01 -12.05
CA ILE A 177 19.37 -18.79 -13.09
C ILE A 177 20.00 -17.43 -12.85
N TYR A 178 21.31 -17.38 -12.72
CA TYR A 178 22.05 -16.18 -12.37
C TYR A 178 23.26 -15.93 -13.28
N HIS A 179 23.71 -14.69 -13.30
CA HIS A 179 24.98 -14.28 -13.90
C HIS A 179 26.00 -13.94 -12.78
N ASP A 180 25.64 -13.04 -11.86
CA ASP A 180 26.50 -12.66 -10.74
C ASP A 180 26.08 -13.38 -9.44
N GLU A 181 27.03 -14.05 -8.79
CA GLU A 181 26.81 -14.73 -7.50
C GLU A 181 26.46 -13.75 -6.38
N ASN A 182 26.89 -12.49 -6.45
CA ASN A 182 26.62 -11.48 -5.42
C ASN A 182 25.14 -11.14 -5.28
N GLU A 183 24.32 -11.31 -6.34
CA GLU A 183 22.88 -11.06 -6.31
C GLU A 183 22.07 -12.20 -5.69
N ILE A 184 22.67 -13.41 -5.59
CA ILE A 184 21.98 -14.62 -5.13
C ILE A 184 21.52 -14.51 -3.66
N PRO A 185 22.37 -14.09 -2.68
CA PRO A 185 22.00 -14.09 -1.27
C PRO A 185 20.75 -13.23 -1.00
N ASN A 186 20.67 -12.08 -1.64
CA ASN A 186 19.53 -11.16 -1.49
C ASN A 186 18.23 -11.77 -2.05
N LEU A 187 18.30 -12.41 -3.23
CA LEU A 187 17.16 -13.07 -3.86
C LEU A 187 16.71 -14.29 -3.04
N LEU A 188 17.65 -15.12 -2.58
CA LEU A 188 17.37 -16.28 -1.72
C LEU A 188 16.69 -15.86 -0.43
N LEU A 189 17.19 -14.81 0.23
CA LEU A 189 16.57 -14.25 1.43
C LEU A 189 15.12 -13.79 1.16
N LYS A 190 14.85 -13.19 0.01
CA LYS A 190 13.51 -12.79 -0.39
C LYS A 190 12.61 -14.01 -0.64
N ILE A 191 13.07 -15.00 -1.39
CA ILE A 191 12.32 -16.23 -1.70
C ILE A 191 12.09 -17.08 -0.44
N SER A 192 13.06 -17.18 0.46
CA SER A 192 12.94 -17.96 1.69
C SER A 192 11.80 -17.50 2.60
N LYS A 193 11.38 -16.24 2.49
CA LYS A 193 10.19 -15.71 3.18
C LYS A 193 8.89 -16.31 2.68
N TYR A 194 8.92 -17.00 1.53
CA TYR A 194 7.78 -17.63 0.85
C TYR A 194 7.94 -19.16 0.70
N ARG A 195 8.58 -19.84 1.69
CA ARG A 195 8.85 -21.28 1.68
C ARG A 195 7.63 -22.18 1.42
N LYS A 196 6.43 -21.70 1.72
CA LYS A 196 5.20 -22.46 1.45
C LYS A 196 4.78 -22.40 -0.02
N GLN A 197 5.35 -21.48 -0.79
CA GLN A 197 5.03 -21.27 -2.20
C GLN A 197 6.13 -21.83 -3.09
N TRP A 198 7.40 -21.58 -2.75
CA TRP A 198 8.56 -22.00 -3.52
C TRP A 198 9.63 -22.64 -2.63
N VAL A 199 10.22 -23.70 -3.13
CA VAL A 199 11.43 -24.31 -2.58
C VAL A 199 12.49 -24.24 -3.67
N VAL A 200 13.57 -23.52 -3.40
CA VAL A 200 14.70 -23.44 -4.32
C VAL A 200 15.38 -24.79 -4.35
N ASN A 201 15.29 -25.45 -5.52
CA ASN A 201 15.81 -26.79 -5.75
C ASN A 201 17.26 -26.74 -6.24
N ARG A 202 17.58 -25.79 -7.12
CA ARG A 202 18.91 -25.64 -7.71
C ARG A 202 19.21 -24.18 -8.06
N LEU A 203 20.51 -23.86 -8.02
CA LEU A 203 21.11 -22.63 -8.52
C LEU A 203 21.97 -23.02 -9.72
N ILE A 204 21.88 -22.31 -10.83
CA ILE A 204 22.63 -22.62 -12.04
C ILE A 204 23.04 -21.33 -12.75
N GLN A 205 24.25 -21.30 -13.27
CA GLN A 205 24.73 -20.19 -14.09
C GLN A 205 24.06 -20.22 -15.47
N TYR A 206 23.80 -19.04 -16.04
CA TYR A 206 23.00 -18.93 -17.27
C TYR A 206 23.65 -19.63 -18.49
N ASP A 207 24.97 -19.76 -18.52
CA ASP A 207 25.76 -20.36 -19.60
C ASP A 207 26.06 -21.85 -19.39
N ASP A 208 25.60 -22.44 -18.29
CA ASP A 208 25.76 -23.86 -18.02
C ASP A 208 25.00 -24.72 -19.06
N PRO A 209 25.65 -25.73 -19.69
CA PRO A 209 24.99 -26.62 -20.66
C PRO A 209 23.74 -27.33 -20.12
N ALA A 210 23.66 -27.57 -18.81
CA ALA A 210 22.54 -28.24 -18.16
C ALA A 210 21.32 -27.31 -17.93
N VAL A 211 21.43 -25.98 -18.15
CA VAL A 211 20.38 -25.01 -17.82
C VAL A 211 19.02 -25.39 -18.39
N ARG A 212 18.98 -25.85 -19.64
CA ARG A 212 17.72 -26.24 -20.31
C ARG A 212 17.10 -27.50 -19.70
N LYS A 213 17.91 -28.46 -19.27
CA LYS A 213 17.45 -29.67 -18.58
C LYS A 213 16.84 -29.31 -17.23
N GLU A 214 17.52 -28.42 -16.49
CA GLU A 214 17.04 -27.93 -15.18
C GLU A 214 15.77 -27.11 -15.28
N ILE A 215 15.58 -26.29 -16.32
CA ILE A 215 14.30 -25.60 -16.58
C ILE A 215 13.14 -26.59 -16.67
N VAL A 216 13.33 -27.70 -17.41
CA VAL A 216 12.28 -28.72 -17.55
C VAL A 216 11.98 -29.42 -16.23
N ALA A 217 12.96 -29.65 -15.38
CA ALA A 217 12.83 -30.35 -14.11
C ALA A 217 12.13 -29.53 -13.01
N ASN A 218 12.09 -28.21 -13.15
CA ASN A 218 11.51 -27.29 -12.17
C ASN A 218 10.17 -26.69 -12.67
N GLU A 219 9.33 -26.19 -11.75
CA GLU A 219 8.02 -25.60 -12.07
C GLU A 219 8.11 -24.07 -12.23
N ALA A 220 9.01 -23.44 -11.47
CA ALA A 220 9.23 -22.00 -11.47
C ALA A 220 10.69 -21.67 -11.75
N VAL A 221 10.95 -20.61 -12.51
CA VAL A 221 12.31 -20.17 -12.88
C VAL A 221 12.45 -18.68 -12.52
N PHE A 222 13.46 -18.40 -11.71
CA PHE A 222 13.83 -17.03 -11.34
C PHE A 222 15.10 -16.63 -12.08
N PHE A 223 15.06 -15.48 -12.74
CA PHE A 223 16.20 -14.90 -13.44
C PHE A 223 16.80 -13.76 -12.61
N ALA A 224 18.07 -13.89 -12.22
CA ALA A 224 18.83 -12.90 -11.47
C ALA A 224 19.97 -12.38 -12.34
N ASP A 225 19.88 -11.14 -12.76
CA ASP A 225 20.91 -10.39 -13.52
C ASP A 225 21.45 -11.11 -14.78
N VAL A 226 20.61 -11.93 -15.42
CA VAL A 226 20.99 -12.63 -16.64
C VAL A 226 21.04 -11.67 -17.84
N PRO A 227 22.11 -11.69 -18.69
CA PRO A 227 22.23 -10.85 -19.88
C PRO A 227 21.01 -10.97 -20.81
N LYS A 228 20.54 -9.84 -21.36
CA LYS A 228 19.25 -9.76 -22.06
C LYS A 228 19.10 -10.75 -23.21
N ASN A 229 20.15 -10.92 -24.03
CA ASN A 229 20.09 -11.82 -25.16
C ASN A 229 19.87 -13.28 -24.74
N GLU A 230 20.62 -13.73 -23.74
CA GLU A 230 20.52 -15.09 -23.19
C GLU A 230 19.19 -15.26 -22.42
N ARG A 231 18.83 -14.26 -21.63
CA ARG A 231 17.56 -14.24 -20.91
C ARG A 231 16.36 -14.40 -21.84
N SER A 232 16.35 -13.70 -22.99
CA SER A 232 15.26 -13.81 -23.96
C SER A 232 15.10 -15.24 -24.47
N GLN A 233 16.20 -15.92 -24.85
CA GLN A 233 16.16 -17.29 -25.31
C GLN A 233 15.68 -18.27 -24.23
N LEU A 234 16.13 -18.08 -22.98
CA LEU A 234 15.73 -18.92 -21.86
C LEU A 234 14.27 -18.67 -21.45
N VAL A 235 13.78 -17.43 -21.54
CA VAL A 235 12.37 -17.07 -21.30
C VAL A 235 11.47 -17.74 -22.35
N GLU A 236 11.83 -17.70 -23.64
CA GLU A 236 11.11 -18.40 -24.70
C GLU A 236 11.09 -19.91 -24.45
N TYR A 237 12.21 -20.47 -23.99
CA TYR A 237 12.31 -21.88 -23.66
C TYR A 237 11.41 -22.24 -22.46
N CYS A 238 11.37 -21.41 -21.42
CA CYS A 238 10.47 -21.57 -20.28
C CYS A 238 9.00 -21.50 -20.72
N TYR A 239 8.64 -20.53 -21.57
CA TYR A 239 7.28 -20.35 -22.10
C TYR A 239 6.83 -21.59 -22.91
N LYS A 240 7.70 -22.12 -23.77
CA LYS A 240 7.44 -23.35 -24.54
C LYS A 240 7.15 -24.56 -23.64
N HIS A 241 7.74 -24.61 -22.44
CA HIS A 241 7.58 -25.72 -21.48
C HIS A 241 6.57 -25.41 -20.36
N ASN A 242 5.77 -24.34 -20.50
CA ASN A 242 4.74 -23.90 -19.53
C ASN A 242 5.30 -23.72 -18.09
N LYS A 243 6.45 -23.09 -17.97
CA LYS A 243 7.07 -22.78 -16.66
C LYS A 243 6.65 -21.41 -16.16
N ASP A 244 6.49 -21.26 -14.87
CA ASP A 244 6.30 -19.95 -14.26
C ASP A 244 7.62 -19.17 -14.31
N ILE A 245 7.57 -17.95 -14.84
CA ILE A 245 8.76 -17.12 -15.08
C ILE A 245 8.76 -15.93 -14.15
N PHE A 246 9.85 -15.73 -13.44
CA PHE A 246 10.08 -14.59 -12.55
C PHE A 246 11.39 -13.91 -12.94
N VAL A 247 11.32 -12.63 -13.31
CA VAL A 247 12.50 -11.86 -13.74
C VAL A 247 12.69 -10.69 -12.79
N CYS A 248 13.91 -10.51 -12.28
CA CYS A 248 14.32 -9.26 -11.65
C CYS A 248 14.52 -8.23 -12.78
N PRO A 249 13.63 -7.20 -12.89
CA PRO A 249 13.64 -6.33 -14.05
C PRO A 249 14.80 -5.32 -14.00
N ASP A 250 15.40 -5.05 -15.14
CA ASP A 250 16.23 -3.90 -15.36
C ASP A 250 15.41 -2.63 -15.63
N VAL A 251 16.04 -1.46 -15.58
CA VAL A 251 15.39 -0.17 -15.86
C VAL A 251 14.67 -0.17 -17.22
N SER A 252 15.31 -0.72 -18.24
CA SER A 252 14.73 -0.82 -19.59
C SER A 252 13.52 -1.75 -19.66
N ASP A 253 13.51 -2.85 -18.87
CA ASP A 253 12.36 -3.76 -18.81
C ASP A 253 11.15 -3.04 -18.21
N ILE A 254 11.37 -2.22 -17.16
CA ILE A 254 10.30 -1.44 -16.52
C ILE A 254 9.72 -0.43 -17.51
N ILE A 255 10.56 0.29 -18.26
CA ILE A 255 10.13 1.28 -19.24
C ILE A 255 9.31 0.60 -20.35
N LEU A 256 9.79 -0.51 -20.89
CA LEU A 256 9.14 -1.19 -22.02
C LEU A 256 7.89 -1.97 -21.61
N ASN A 257 7.80 -2.45 -20.36
CA ASN A 257 6.64 -3.17 -19.85
C ASN A 257 5.35 -2.32 -19.86
N HIS A 258 5.48 -0.99 -19.91
CA HIS A 258 4.37 -0.04 -19.92
C HIS A 258 4.30 0.77 -21.22
N ALA A 259 5.03 0.33 -22.25
CA ALA A 259 4.94 0.92 -23.58
C ALA A 259 3.56 0.63 -24.21
N ASP A 260 3.02 1.62 -24.89
CA ASP A 260 1.79 1.45 -25.65
C ASP A 260 2.03 0.51 -26.85
N HIS A 261 1.07 -0.36 -27.12
CA HIS A 261 1.09 -1.21 -28.28
C HIS A 261 0.53 -0.44 -29.47
N LEU A 262 1.39 -0.03 -30.40
CA LEU A 262 0.99 0.63 -31.64
C LEU A 262 1.08 -0.36 -32.79
N MET A 263 0.10 -0.27 -33.71
CA MET A 263 0.17 -0.95 -35.00
C MET A 263 0.68 0.04 -36.04
N LEU A 264 1.85 -0.23 -36.60
CA LEU A 264 2.36 0.46 -37.78
C LEU A 264 2.04 -0.45 -38.97
N ASP A 265 0.90 -0.18 -39.60
CA ASP A 265 0.30 -1.05 -40.61
C ASP A 265 0.03 -2.44 -40.04
N ASP A 266 0.77 -3.46 -40.44
CA ASP A 266 0.67 -4.85 -39.97
C ASP A 266 1.73 -5.23 -38.90
N THR A 267 2.58 -4.26 -38.50
CA THR A 267 3.67 -4.49 -37.55
C THR A 267 3.33 -3.93 -36.16
N THR A 268 3.40 -4.78 -35.14
CA THR A 268 3.24 -4.37 -33.75
C THR A 268 4.52 -3.73 -33.23
N VAL A 269 4.43 -2.51 -32.69
CA VAL A 269 5.55 -1.76 -32.11
C VAL A 269 5.22 -1.37 -30.66
N PHE A 270 6.20 -1.51 -29.78
CA PHE A 270 6.12 -0.97 -28.42
C PHE A 270 6.57 0.49 -28.45
N ALA A 271 5.66 1.42 -28.16
CA ALA A 271 5.97 2.83 -28.11
C ALA A 271 6.01 3.31 -26.66
N SER A 272 7.19 3.61 -26.16
CA SER A 272 7.36 4.36 -24.92
C SER A 272 7.54 5.84 -25.24
N THR A 273 6.53 6.66 -24.92
CA THR A 273 6.60 8.09 -25.12
C THR A 273 7.30 8.72 -23.91
N THR A 274 8.45 9.35 -24.16
CA THR A 274 9.26 10.02 -23.11
C THR A 274 8.62 11.30 -22.55
N ARG A 275 7.38 11.60 -22.92
CA ARG A 275 6.70 12.87 -22.59
C ARG A 275 6.30 13.00 -21.12
N GLY A 276 6.43 11.94 -20.32
CA GLY A 276 5.94 11.94 -18.94
C GLY A 276 4.42 12.10 -18.87
N MET A 277 3.93 12.73 -17.80
CA MET A 277 2.50 13.01 -17.64
C MET A 277 1.98 13.99 -18.69
N SER A 278 0.80 13.77 -19.27
CA SER A 278 0.15 14.72 -20.16
C SER A 278 -0.16 16.03 -19.41
N PHE A 279 -0.41 17.11 -20.19
CA PHE A 279 -0.76 18.39 -19.58
C PHE A 279 -2.03 18.28 -18.71
N GLU A 280 -3.04 17.57 -19.18
CA GLU A 280 -4.29 17.31 -18.45
C GLU A 280 -4.03 16.55 -17.15
N GLN A 281 -3.18 15.50 -17.20
CA GLN A 281 -2.78 14.76 -16.02
C GLN A 281 -2.06 15.65 -15.00
N LEU A 282 -1.15 16.53 -15.45
CA LEU A 282 -0.46 17.46 -14.58
C LEU A 282 -1.40 18.46 -13.91
N VAL A 283 -2.37 19.02 -14.66
CA VAL A 283 -3.36 19.95 -14.13
C VAL A 283 -4.23 19.26 -13.09
N ILE A 284 -4.80 18.10 -13.42
CA ILE A 284 -5.67 17.37 -12.51
C ILE A 284 -4.90 16.94 -11.26
N LYS A 285 -3.67 16.41 -11.43
CA LYS A 285 -2.82 16.06 -10.29
C LYS A 285 -2.58 17.26 -9.38
N ARG A 286 -2.27 18.42 -9.95
CA ARG A 286 -2.03 19.64 -9.18
C ARG A 286 -3.27 20.11 -8.42
N LEU A 287 -4.44 20.05 -9.05
CA LEU A 287 -5.71 20.37 -8.39
C LEU A 287 -6.00 19.41 -7.22
N CYS A 288 -5.80 18.11 -7.42
CA CYS A 288 -5.93 17.10 -6.36
C CYS A 288 -4.93 17.34 -5.22
N ASP A 289 -3.67 17.64 -5.52
CA ASP A 289 -2.64 17.94 -4.52
C ASP A 289 -3.02 19.16 -3.67
N ILE A 290 -3.52 20.24 -4.28
CA ILE A 290 -3.95 21.45 -3.59
C ILE A 290 -5.17 21.15 -2.71
N LEU A 291 -6.20 20.52 -3.27
CA LEU A 291 -7.44 20.20 -2.53
C LEU A 291 -7.14 19.30 -1.33
N PHE A 292 -6.38 18.22 -1.53
CA PHE A 292 -5.96 17.31 -0.47
C PHE A 292 -5.20 18.07 0.62
N SER A 293 -4.23 18.89 0.23
CA SER A 293 -3.39 19.62 1.21
C SER A 293 -4.21 20.61 2.03
N ILE A 294 -5.14 21.35 1.42
CA ILE A 294 -6.03 22.28 2.14
C ILE A 294 -6.89 21.52 3.15
N VAL A 295 -7.56 20.46 2.71
CA VAL A 295 -8.44 19.65 3.57
C VAL A 295 -7.65 19.06 4.74
N PHE A 296 -6.48 18.47 4.46
CA PHE A 296 -5.67 17.85 5.50
C PHE A 296 -5.03 18.87 6.45
N ILE A 297 -4.61 20.04 5.97
CA ILE A 297 -4.14 21.13 6.85
C ILE A 297 -5.27 21.56 7.80
N LEU A 298 -6.49 21.75 7.31
CA LEU A 298 -7.63 22.13 8.16
C LEU A 298 -7.91 21.07 9.23
N ILE A 299 -7.97 19.78 8.83
CA ILE A 299 -8.24 18.66 9.75
C ILE A 299 -7.12 18.51 10.79
N THR A 300 -5.84 18.61 10.36
CA THR A 300 -4.69 18.36 11.22
C THR A 300 -4.19 19.61 11.96
N SER A 301 -4.73 20.81 11.66
CA SER A 301 -4.30 22.07 12.28
C SER A 301 -4.33 22.08 13.80
N PRO A 302 -5.33 21.50 14.51
CA PRO A 302 -5.30 21.44 15.97
C PRO A 302 -4.10 20.61 16.49
N ILE A 303 -3.80 19.48 15.82
CA ILE A 303 -2.66 18.62 16.16
C ILE A 303 -1.35 19.37 15.88
N MET A 304 -1.26 20.06 14.74
CA MET A 304 -0.06 20.82 14.36
C MET A 304 0.21 21.96 15.36
N ILE A 305 -0.81 22.65 15.84
CA ILE A 305 -0.70 23.69 16.86
C ILE A 305 -0.24 23.09 18.18
N ALA A 306 -0.86 22.00 18.63
CA ALA A 306 -0.49 21.32 19.89
C ALA A 306 0.98 20.86 19.88
N VAL A 307 1.42 20.24 18.76
CA VAL A 307 2.82 19.81 18.58
C VAL A 307 3.77 21.00 18.57
N SER A 308 3.39 22.08 17.89
CA SER A 308 4.20 23.33 17.87
C SER A 308 4.43 23.89 19.28
N ILE A 309 3.38 23.92 20.10
CA ILE A 309 3.45 24.36 21.50
C ILE A 309 4.34 23.40 22.30
N ALA A 310 4.16 22.09 22.16
CA ALA A 310 4.95 21.08 22.88
C ALA A 310 6.45 21.17 22.56
N ILE A 311 6.83 21.34 21.28
CA ILE A 311 8.23 21.51 20.88
C ILE A 311 8.80 22.82 21.47
N LYS A 312 8.02 23.89 21.39
CA LYS A 312 8.47 25.21 21.91
C LYS A 312 8.61 25.24 23.42
N ALA A 313 7.73 24.55 24.14
CA ALA A 313 7.77 24.44 25.60
C ALA A 313 8.92 23.54 26.10
N TYR A 314 9.38 22.59 25.28
CA TYR A 314 10.44 21.67 25.70
C TYR A 314 11.82 22.32 25.82
N ASP A 315 12.24 23.08 24.80
CA ASP A 315 13.60 23.65 24.75
C ASP A 315 13.67 25.05 24.14
N HIS A 316 12.54 25.73 23.97
CA HIS A 316 12.39 27.07 23.39
C HIS A 316 13.00 27.27 21.99
N GLY A 317 13.48 26.21 21.35
CA GLY A 317 14.10 26.23 20.01
C GLY A 317 13.10 26.41 18.86
N PRO A 318 13.55 26.31 17.60
CA PRO A 318 12.68 26.42 16.43
C PRO A 318 11.73 25.22 16.35
N VAL A 319 10.46 25.48 16.00
CA VAL A 319 9.42 24.45 15.86
C VAL A 319 9.64 23.62 14.61
N LEU A 320 10.01 24.27 13.50
CA LEU A 320 10.23 23.63 12.19
C LEU A 320 11.71 23.39 11.93
N TYR A 321 11.98 22.23 11.38
CA TYR A 321 13.26 21.84 10.79
C TYR A 321 13.15 21.90 9.28
N LYS A 322 14.18 22.44 8.63
CA LYS A 322 14.29 22.58 7.16
C LYS A 322 15.49 21.80 6.69
N GLN A 323 15.30 20.98 5.66
CA GLN A 323 16.36 20.16 5.07
C GLN A 323 16.28 20.22 3.56
N LYS A 324 17.43 20.47 2.91
CA LYS A 324 17.53 20.46 1.45
C LYS A 324 17.28 19.06 0.88
N ARG A 325 16.46 18.99 -0.15
CA ARG A 325 16.08 17.78 -0.85
C ARG A 325 15.91 18.06 -2.33
N LEU A 326 15.94 16.98 -3.14
CA LEU A 326 15.73 17.04 -4.59
C LEU A 326 14.28 16.79 -4.95
N THR A 327 13.81 17.54 -5.96
CA THR A 327 12.49 17.34 -6.60
C THR A 327 12.64 17.32 -8.12
N LYS A 328 11.53 17.39 -8.85
CA LYS A 328 11.49 17.33 -10.32
C LYS A 328 12.59 18.16 -10.98
N GLY A 329 13.29 17.54 -11.94
CA GLY A 329 14.37 18.15 -12.71
C GLY A 329 15.66 18.37 -11.91
N GLY A 330 15.82 17.76 -10.73
CA GLY A 330 17.00 17.96 -9.88
C GLY A 330 16.97 19.27 -9.09
N ARG A 331 15.84 19.99 -9.07
CA ARG A 331 15.71 21.25 -8.33
C ARG A 331 15.76 21.00 -6.81
N GLU A 332 16.59 21.77 -6.12
CA GLU A 332 16.63 21.75 -4.66
C GLU A 332 15.44 22.51 -4.05
N PHE A 333 14.91 22.00 -2.96
CA PHE A 333 13.93 22.68 -2.11
C PHE A 333 14.14 22.32 -0.64
N ASN A 334 13.55 23.10 0.26
CA ASN A 334 13.60 22.81 1.68
C ASN A 334 12.34 22.03 2.11
N VAL A 335 12.49 20.74 2.43
CA VAL A 335 11.43 19.98 3.06
C VAL A 335 11.16 20.49 4.46
N LEU A 336 9.90 20.71 4.82
CA LEU A 336 9.48 21.18 6.13
C LEU A 336 9.08 19.99 7.00
N LYS A 337 9.64 19.92 8.22
CA LYS A 337 9.26 18.92 9.24
C LYS A 337 9.14 19.58 10.59
N PHE A 338 8.37 19.00 11.50
CA PHE A 338 8.52 19.34 12.90
C PHE A 338 9.86 18.86 13.42
N ARG A 339 10.51 19.67 14.24
CA ARG A 339 11.78 19.32 14.85
C ARG A 339 11.58 18.20 15.87
N SER A 340 12.17 17.07 15.62
CA SER A 340 12.11 15.87 16.45
C SER A 340 13.42 15.57 17.21
N MET A 341 14.49 16.32 16.89
CA MET A 341 15.81 16.16 17.48
C MET A 341 16.24 17.46 18.20
N ILE A 342 17.25 17.36 19.06
CA ILE A 342 17.87 18.51 19.71
C ILE A 342 18.39 19.53 18.67
N VAL A 343 18.54 20.79 19.09
CA VAL A 343 19.09 21.85 18.22
C VAL A 343 20.49 21.46 17.80
N ASP A 344 20.80 21.65 16.51
CA ASP A 344 22.12 21.37 15.93
C ASP A 344 22.58 19.89 15.99
N ALA A 345 21.63 18.94 16.04
CA ALA A 345 21.90 17.52 16.12
C ALA A 345 22.86 16.99 15.00
N GLU A 346 22.83 17.56 13.80
CA GLU A 346 23.67 17.17 12.67
C GLU A 346 25.03 17.90 12.59
N LYS A 347 25.21 19.00 13.35
CA LYS A 347 26.50 19.76 13.31
C LYS A 347 27.67 18.96 13.86
N LYS A 348 27.42 18.05 14.81
CA LYS A 348 28.48 17.26 15.46
C LYS A 348 28.74 15.90 14.79
N THR A 349 27.76 15.35 14.08
CA THR A 349 27.81 13.96 13.59
C THR A 349 27.73 13.85 12.06
N GLY A 350 27.51 14.98 11.36
CA GLY A 350 27.25 14.95 9.92
C GLY A 350 25.88 14.38 9.55
N ALA A 351 25.66 14.18 8.26
CA ALA A 351 24.43 13.58 7.72
C ALA A 351 24.41 12.06 7.94
N MET A 352 23.92 11.63 9.08
CA MET A 352 23.76 10.20 9.42
C MET A 352 22.29 9.79 9.42
N LEU A 353 22.02 8.54 9.03
CA LEU A 353 20.71 7.92 9.20
C LEU A 353 20.45 7.73 10.71
N SER A 354 19.21 7.99 11.16
CA SER A 354 18.87 7.79 12.58
C SER A 354 18.72 6.30 12.87
N THR A 355 19.31 5.87 14.00
CA THR A 355 19.15 4.52 14.57
C THR A 355 17.95 4.47 15.51
N GLU A 356 17.55 3.26 15.92
CA GLU A 356 16.37 3.04 16.76
C GLU A 356 16.44 3.76 18.13
N ASN A 357 17.63 3.83 18.73
CA ASN A 357 17.89 4.47 20.02
C ASN A 357 18.77 5.72 19.89
N ASP A 358 18.54 6.54 18.87
CA ASP A 358 19.33 7.75 18.64
C ASP A 358 19.13 8.76 19.78
N SER A 359 20.17 9.02 20.56
CA SER A 359 20.16 9.93 21.72
C SER A 359 19.85 11.39 21.35
N ARG A 360 19.90 11.75 20.08
CA ARG A 360 19.57 13.09 19.58
C ARG A 360 18.06 13.34 19.53
N ILE A 361 17.23 12.29 19.63
CA ILE A 361 15.77 12.40 19.53
C ILE A 361 15.21 12.89 20.87
N THR A 362 14.43 13.98 20.85
CA THR A 362 13.76 14.50 22.04
C THR A 362 12.58 13.61 22.46
N PRO A 363 12.12 13.64 23.75
CA PRO A 363 10.93 12.88 24.17
C PRO A 363 9.68 13.20 23.33
N VAL A 364 9.45 14.50 23.02
CA VAL A 364 8.38 14.93 22.10
C VAL A 364 8.65 14.38 20.71
N GLY A 365 9.90 14.42 20.25
CA GLY A 365 10.35 13.89 18.96
C GLY A 365 10.06 12.41 18.80
N LYS A 366 10.28 11.61 19.84
CA LYS A 366 10.00 10.16 19.83
C LYS A 366 8.51 9.89 19.55
N TRP A 367 7.63 10.66 20.17
CA TRP A 367 6.19 10.51 19.97
C TRP A 367 5.75 10.95 18.56
N ILE A 368 6.16 12.16 18.09
CA ILE A 368 5.74 12.67 16.78
C ILE A 368 6.28 11.84 15.63
N ARG A 369 7.48 11.24 15.76
CA ARG A 369 8.06 10.31 14.76
C ARG A 369 7.30 8.99 14.69
N ARG A 370 6.93 8.44 15.86
CA ARG A 370 6.15 7.19 15.92
C ARG A 370 4.85 7.28 15.13
N PHE A 371 4.17 8.42 15.17
CA PHE A 371 2.91 8.66 14.47
C PHE A 371 3.09 9.44 13.15
N ARG A 372 4.33 9.67 12.72
CA ARG A 372 4.69 10.45 11.51
C ARG A 372 4.07 11.86 11.49
N VAL A 373 3.71 12.40 12.64
CA VAL A 373 3.17 13.76 12.79
C VAL A 373 4.24 14.80 12.43
N ASP A 374 5.52 14.44 12.57
CA ASP A 374 6.66 15.28 12.18
C ASP A 374 6.67 15.61 10.68
N GLU A 375 6.02 14.83 9.84
CA GLU A 375 5.96 15.05 8.38
C GLU A 375 4.77 15.94 7.95
N LEU A 376 3.79 16.25 8.83
CA LEU A 376 2.63 17.09 8.49
C LEU A 376 2.96 18.47 7.89
N PRO A 377 4.04 19.18 8.30
CA PRO A 377 4.39 20.45 7.67
C PRO A 377 4.74 20.37 6.19
N GLN A 378 5.02 19.16 5.64
CA GLN A 378 5.23 18.96 4.20
C GLN A 378 3.99 19.30 3.37
N LEU A 379 2.79 19.29 3.95
CA LEU A 379 1.58 19.76 3.29
C LEU A 379 1.72 21.20 2.78
N PHE A 380 2.47 22.06 3.45
CA PHE A 380 2.80 23.40 2.95
C PHE A 380 3.77 23.38 1.76
N ASN A 381 4.71 22.40 1.70
CA ASN A 381 5.53 22.21 0.53
C ASN A 381 4.69 21.77 -0.69
N ILE A 382 3.66 20.95 -0.46
CA ILE A 382 2.74 20.52 -1.52
C ILE A 382 1.92 21.71 -2.01
N LEU A 383 1.36 22.52 -1.12
CA LEU A 383 0.61 23.74 -1.51
C LEU A 383 1.47 24.70 -2.32
N LYS A 384 2.74 24.87 -1.93
CA LYS A 384 3.70 25.72 -2.65
C LYS A 384 4.05 25.15 -4.04
N GLY A 385 3.95 23.82 -4.24
CA GLY A 385 4.31 23.14 -5.48
C GLY A 385 5.76 22.65 -5.52
N ASP A 386 6.43 22.56 -4.38
CA ASP A 386 7.75 21.93 -4.28
C ASP A 386 7.61 20.39 -4.28
N MET A 387 6.49 19.88 -3.76
CA MET A 387 6.15 18.47 -3.65
C MET A 387 4.74 18.18 -4.20
N SER A 388 4.45 16.91 -4.36
CA SER A 388 3.12 16.33 -4.60
C SER A 388 2.72 15.45 -3.40
N VAL A 389 1.44 15.11 -3.30
CA VAL A 389 0.99 14.10 -2.32
C VAL A 389 1.61 12.74 -2.63
N VAL A 390 1.59 12.34 -3.90
CA VAL A 390 2.13 11.05 -4.34
C VAL A 390 3.28 11.25 -5.32
N GLY A 391 4.39 10.58 -5.07
CA GLY A 391 5.59 10.64 -5.90
C GLY A 391 6.79 9.94 -5.24
N PRO A 392 7.94 9.89 -5.90
CA PRO A 392 9.17 9.39 -5.31
C PRO A 392 9.56 10.17 -4.05
N ARG A 393 10.08 9.48 -3.03
CA ARG A 393 10.52 10.14 -1.80
C ARG A 393 11.66 11.12 -2.09
N PRO A 394 11.61 12.38 -1.60
CA PRO A 394 12.70 13.33 -1.81
C PRO A 394 13.96 12.89 -1.09
N GLU A 395 15.05 12.67 -1.83
CA GLU A 395 16.35 12.30 -1.26
C GLU A 395 17.23 13.53 -0.98
N ARG A 396 18.21 13.37 -0.09
CA ARG A 396 19.28 14.34 0.15
C ARG A 396 20.19 14.37 -1.06
N LEU A 397 20.74 15.53 -1.37
CA LEU A 397 21.69 15.68 -2.50
C LEU A 397 22.87 14.74 -2.34
N GLU A 398 23.48 14.71 -1.16
CA GLU A 398 24.66 13.90 -0.86
C GLU A 398 24.40 12.39 -1.04
N ILE A 399 23.22 11.91 -0.63
CA ILE A 399 22.81 10.50 -0.76
C ILE A 399 22.50 10.18 -2.23
N ALA A 400 21.85 11.09 -2.95
CA ALA A 400 21.54 10.90 -4.36
C ALA A 400 22.82 10.82 -5.20
N GLU A 401 23.80 11.72 -4.95
CA GLU A 401 25.11 11.71 -5.61
C GLU A 401 25.92 10.44 -5.29
N GLU A 402 25.81 9.92 -4.07
CA GLU A 402 26.44 8.66 -3.70
C GLU A 402 25.83 7.48 -4.48
N TYR A 403 24.51 7.39 -4.55
CA TYR A 403 23.83 6.33 -5.30
C TYR A 403 24.06 6.45 -6.81
N GLU A 404 24.16 7.65 -7.36
CA GLU A 404 24.41 7.87 -8.79
C GLU A 404 25.82 7.44 -9.24
N LYS A 405 26.77 7.24 -8.32
CA LYS A 405 28.11 6.70 -8.67
C LYS A 405 28.03 5.27 -9.19
N ASP A 406 27.21 4.43 -8.52
CA ASP A 406 27.06 3.02 -8.85
C ASP A 406 25.82 2.75 -9.72
N LEU A 407 24.83 3.65 -9.68
CA LEU A 407 23.55 3.57 -10.38
C LEU A 407 23.18 4.91 -11.01
N PRO A 408 23.76 5.26 -12.17
CA PRO A 408 23.52 6.56 -12.83
C PRO A 408 22.06 6.83 -13.16
N GLU A 409 21.27 5.77 -13.35
CA GLU A 409 19.82 5.83 -13.62
C GLU A 409 19.01 6.29 -12.40
N PHE A 410 19.61 6.36 -11.19
CA PHE A 410 18.91 6.78 -9.99
C PHE A 410 18.26 8.17 -10.12
N ARG A 411 18.82 9.04 -10.96
CA ARG A 411 18.26 10.35 -11.30
C ARG A 411 16.95 10.31 -12.09
N TYR A 412 16.59 9.17 -12.72
CA TYR A 412 15.35 9.08 -13.50
C TYR A 412 14.09 9.25 -12.64
N ARG A 413 14.19 9.00 -11.35
CA ARG A 413 13.12 9.29 -10.37
C ARG A 413 12.75 10.77 -10.28
N LEU A 414 13.63 11.67 -10.73
CA LEU A 414 13.43 13.12 -10.75
C LEU A 414 12.63 13.60 -11.99
N LYS A 415 12.12 12.71 -12.83
CA LYS A 415 11.20 13.07 -13.92
C LYS A 415 9.88 13.67 -13.42
N VAL A 416 9.47 13.34 -12.20
CA VAL A 416 8.24 13.81 -11.55
C VAL A 416 8.55 14.52 -10.24
N GLN A 417 7.54 15.20 -9.66
CA GLN A 417 7.69 15.84 -8.35
C GLN A 417 7.86 14.80 -7.24
N ALA A 418 8.69 15.16 -6.25
CA ALA A 418 8.84 14.38 -5.04
C ALA A 418 7.52 14.29 -4.27
N GLY A 419 7.23 13.13 -3.69
CA GLY A 419 5.97 12.85 -2.99
C GLY A 419 6.11 12.78 -1.47
N LEU A 420 5.02 13.12 -0.78
CA LEU A 420 4.84 12.84 0.64
C LEU A 420 4.72 11.33 0.87
N THR A 421 3.98 10.65 0.01
CA THR A 421 3.92 9.19 -0.10
C THR A 421 4.26 8.72 -1.51
N GLY A 422 4.50 7.43 -1.72
CA GLY A 422 4.80 6.88 -3.03
C GLY A 422 4.90 5.36 -3.03
N LEU A 423 4.96 4.77 -4.21
CA LEU A 423 4.96 3.32 -4.38
C LEU A 423 6.15 2.66 -3.64
N ALA A 424 7.35 3.22 -3.79
CA ALA A 424 8.53 2.75 -3.07
C ALA A 424 8.36 2.87 -1.55
N GLN A 425 7.79 3.96 -1.03
CA GLN A 425 7.57 4.16 0.40
C GLN A 425 6.58 3.16 1.00
N ILE A 426 5.60 2.68 0.22
CA ILE A 426 4.57 1.72 0.66
C ILE A 426 5.08 0.27 0.57
N MET A 427 5.82 -0.05 -0.49
CA MET A 427 6.20 -1.42 -0.82
C MET A 427 7.59 -1.81 -0.32
N SER A 428 8.51 -0.84 -0.19
CA SER A 428 9.87 -1.12 0.26
C SER A 428 9.99 -1.12 1.79
N LYS A 429 11.05 -1.73 2.28
CA LYS A 429 11.51 -1.63 3.67
C LYS A 429 12.62 -0.59 3.79
N TYR A 430 12.97 -0.25 5.01
CA TYR A 430 14.08 0.68 5.27
C TYR A 430 15.40 0.25 4.59
N ASN A 431 15.72 -1.05 4.64
CA ASN A 431 16.96 -1.65 4.10
C ASN A 431 16.86 -2.05 2.61
N THR A 432 15.83 -1.61 1.88
CA THR A 432 15.69 -1.94 0.46
C THR A 432 16.80 -1.28 -0.35
N ALA A 433 17.47 -2.05 -1.21
CA ALA A 433 18.55 -1.56 -2.07
C ALA A 433 18.12 -0.38 -2.95
N PRO A 434 19.03 0.55 -3.29
CA PRO A 434 18.72 1.69 -4.16
C PRO A 434 18.13 1.27 -5.51
N LYS A 435 18.64 0.18 -6.13
CA LYS A 435 18.14 -0.40 -7.39
C LYS A 435 16.65 -0.80 -7.27
N ASP A 436 16.27 -1.49 -6.19
CA ASP A 436 14.87 -1.90 -5.95
C ASP A 436 13.95 -0.69 -5.67
N LYS A 437 14.44 0.34 -4.97
CA LYS A 437 13.69 1.60 -4.74
C LYS A 437 13.46 2.33 -6.06
N LEU A 438 14.52 2.45 -6.88
CA LEU A 438 14.42 3.04 -8.21
C LEU A 438 13.42 2.31 -9.08
N ALA A 439 13.45 0.95 -9.09
CA ALA A 439 12.51 0.14 -9.84
C ALA A 439 11.05 0.48 -9.48
N LEU A 440 10.73 0.59 -8.18
CA LEU A 440 9.38 0.95 -7.72
C LEU A 440 9.01 2.40 -8.07
N ASP A 441 9.95 3.34 -7.99
CA ASP A 441 9.73 4.73 -8.39
C ASP A 441 9.47 4.83 -9.90
N LEU A 442 10.20 4.07 -10.73
CA LEU A 442 9.98 4.03 -12.18
C LEU A 442 8.65 3.36 -12.53
N VAL A 443 8.26 2.27 -11.87
CA VAL A 443 6.93 1.68 -12.03
C VAL A 443 5.84 2.71 -11.77
N TYR A 444 5.96 3.54 -10.74
CA TYR A 444 5.01 4.62 -10.48
C TYR A 444 5.00 5.67 -11.60
N ILE A 445 6.19 6.09 -12.07
CA ILE A 445 6.32 7.13 -13.10
C ILE A 445 5.70 6.67 -14.43
N GLU A 446 5.99 5.44 -14.84
CA GLU A 446 5.52 4.90 -16.12
C GLU A 446 4.03 4.48 -16.08
N GLN A 447 3.51 4.06 -14.91
CA GLN A 447 2.11 3.67 -14.74
C GLN A 447 1.22 4.81 -14.23
N TYR A 448 1.69 6.04 -14.24
CA TYR A 448 0.96 7.14 -13.65
C TYR A 448 -0.51 7.19 -14.10
N SER A 449 -1.40 7.22 -13.12
CA SER A 449 -2.82 7.53 -13.29
C SER A 449 -3.37 8.14 -11.99
N ILE A 450 -4.44 8.91 -12.11
CA ILE A 450 -5.14 9.48 -10.93
C ILE A 450 -5.62 8.36 -10.01
N TRP A 451 -6.06 7.24 -10.57
CA TRP A 451 -6.47 6.06 -9.80
C TRP A 451 -5.31 5.44 -9.03
N LEU A 452 -4.10 5.45 -9.59
CA LEU A 452 -2.90 5.00 -8.89
C LEU A 452 -2.58 5.92 -7.73
N ASP A 453 -2.68 7.24 -7.89
CA ASP A 453 -2.49 8.20 -6.80
C ASP A 453 -3.50 7.95 -5.66
N ILE A 454 -4.80 7.87 -5.98
CA ILE A 454 -5.84 7.56 -4.99
C ILE A 454 -5.55 6.23 -4.28
N LYS A 455 -5.18 5.20 -5.03
CA LYS A 455 -4.79 3.89 -4.49
C LYS A 455 -3.63 4.01 -3.52
N LEU A 456 -2.56 4.72 -3.88
CA LEU A 456 -1.37 4.88 -3.04
C LEU A 456 -1.67 5.74 -1.79
N MET A 457 -2.47 6.80 -1.91
CA MET A 457 -2.93 7.57 -0.75
C MET A 457 -3.70 6.70 0.25
N LEU A 458 -4.63 5.88 -0.22
CA LEU A 458 -5.37 4.95 0.63
C LEU A 458 -4.45 3.84 1.20
N GLN A 459 -3.53 3.30 0.41
CA GLN A 459 -2.55 2.31 0.87
C GLN A 459 -1.57 2.86 1.91
N THR A 460 -1.33 4.17 1.93
CA THR A 460 -0.49 4.81 2.95
C THR A 460 -1.07 4.60 4.36
N LEU A 461 -2.39 4.50 4.51
CA LEU A 461 -3.03 4.18 5.78
C LEU A 461 -2.56 2.82 6.34
N VAL A 462 -2.24 1.86 5.46
CA VAL A 462 -1.69 0.54 5.85
C VAL A 462 -0.31 0.68 6.48
N VAL A 463 0.49 1.63 5.98
CA VAL A 463 1.87 1.84 6.45
C VAL A 463 1.88 2.33 7.89
N PHE A 464 0.89 3.13 8.31
CA PHE A 464 0.76 3.56 9.71
C PHE A 464 0.46 2.41 10.69
N VAL A 465 -0.10 1.31 10.19
CA VAL A 465 -0.42 0.12 11.01
C VAL A 465 0.76 -0.88 11.04
N LYS A 466 1.72 -0.75 10.12
CA LYS A 466 2.91 -1.61 10.06
C LYS A 466 4.05 -1.02 10.89
N SER A 467 4.54 -1.75 11.90
CA SER A 467 5.72 -1.36 12.69
C SER A 467 7.01 -1.36 11.87
N ASP A 468 7.15 -2.27 10.88
CA ASP A 468 8.36 -2.47 10.07
C ASP A 468 8.81 -1.23 9.25
N SER A 469 7.96 -0.21 9.13
CA SER A 469 8.27 0.99 8.35
C SER A 469 8.95 2.11 9.16
N THR A 470 9.00 1.98 10.49
CA THR A 470 9.54 2.97 11.43
C THR A 470 10.79 2.51 12.17
N GLU A 471 11.09 1.19 12.10
CA GLU A 471 12.24 0.60 12.75
C GLU A 471 13.52 0.91 11.96
N GLY A 472 14.59 1.27 12.68
CA GLY A 472 15.92 1.52 12.11
C GLY A 472 16.56 0.25 11.52
N VAL A 473 17.85 0.33 11.20
CA VAL A 473 18.62 -0.80 10.68
C VAL A 473 18.58 -1.94 11.71
N HIS A 474 17.90 -3.04 11.38
CA HIS A 474 18.03 -4.31 12.10
C HIS A 474 19.28 -5.03 11.62
N GLU A 475 19.87 -5.85 12.51
CA GLU A 475 20.94 -6.78 12.17
C GLU A 475 20.57 -7.64 10.96
N GLU A 476 21.56 -7.92 10.11
CA GLU A 476 21.38 -8.69 8.87
C GLU A 476 20.67 -10.02 9.19
N GLU A 477 19.49 -10.24 8.59
CA GLU A 477 18.85 -11.57 8.66
C GLU A 477 19.82 -12.59 8.04
N ALA A 478 20.15 -13.66 8.77
CA ALA A 478 21.03 -14.71 8.28
C ALA A 478 20.53 -15.26 6.94
N VAL A 479 21.41 -15.27 5.95
CA VAL A 479 21.10 -15.87 4.64
C VAL A 479 20.88 -17.37 4.86
N PRO A 480 19.78 -17.97 4.33
CA PRO A 480 19.58 -19.40 4.40
C PRO A 480 20.75 -20.13 3.74
N ASP A 481 21.12 -21.28 4.30
CA ASP A 481 22.15 -22.13 3.69
C ASP A 481 21.83 -22.39 2.22
N LEU A 482 22.83 -22.21 1.36
CA LEU A 482 22.74 -22.52 -0.05
C LEU A 482 22.41 -24.01 -0.19
N PRO A 483 21.49 -24.42 -1.08
CA PRO A 483 21.36 -25.84 -1.40
C PRO A 483 22.72 -26.33 -1.89
N GLU A 484 23.25 -27.37 -1.22
CA GLU A 484 24.56 -27.95 -1.54
C GLU A 484 24.67 -28.22 -3.05
N LYS A 485 25.79 -27.76 -3.64
CA LYS A 485 26.14 -28.16 -5.02
C LYS A 485 26.25 -29.67 -4.99
N GLN A 486 25.24 -30.40 -5.41
CA GLN A 486 25.38 -31.83 -5.68
C GLN A 486 26.34 -31.93 -6.87
N ASN A 487 27.61 -32.15 -6.56
CA ASN A 487 28.58 -32.60 -7.54
C ASN A 487 28.11 -34.00 -7.97
N GLU A 488 27.52 -34.10 -9.14
CA GLU A 488 27.33 -35.38 -9.81
C GLU A 488 28.73 -35.86 -10.23
N GLU A 489 29.22 -36.94 -9.55
CA GLU A 489 30.26 -37.78 -10.08
C GLU A 489 29.84 -38.49 -11.36
#